data_19845ad2006d86aa73c87090675ef423
#
_entry.id   19845ad2006d86aa73c87090675ef423
#
_cell.length_a   1.000
_cell.length_b   1.000
_cell.length_c   1.000
_cell.angle_alpha   90.00
_cell.angle_beta   90.00
_cell.angle_gamma   90.00
#
_symmetry.space_group_name_H-M   'P 1'
#
loop_
_entity.id
_entity.type
_entity.pdbx_description
1 polymer ?
#
loop_
_entity_poly.entity_id
_entity_poly.type
_entity_poly.pdbx_seq_one_letter_code
_entity_poly.pdbx_strand_id
1 'polypeptide(L)'
;MLDEPTAGLDPRQRVAVRNLIGEIAGDKIVLLCTHVVQDVEFIARELILMNQGLIIRRGSPHALEQELEGRVWELTAAEAQLPGMAQYGTVCGVSRQQEGILVRLLSAAKPPLPCAPARPDLEDVYLFHFGEGAAL
;
A
#
# COMPACT_ATOMS: atom_id res chain seq x y z
N MET A 1 -9.67 -5.10 21.31
CA MET A 1 -8.47 -4.94 20.47
C MET A 1 -8.10 -6.27 19.81
N LEU A 2 -7.79 -6.25 18.55
CA LEU A 2 -7.38 -7.43 17.78
C LEU A 2 -5.94 -7.23 17.30
N ASP A 3 -5.08 -8.22 17.54
CA ASP A 3 -3.68 -8.19 17.16
C ASP A 3 -3.42 -9.30 16.14
N GLU A 4 -3.06 -8.90 14.91
CA GLU A 4 -2.82 -9.79 13.78
C GLU A 4 -3.91 -10.86 13.59
N PRO A 5 -5.20 -10.47 13.48
CA PRO A 5 -6.31 -11.44 13.53
C PRO A 5 -6.39 -12.38 12.34
N THR A 6 -5.72 -12.08 11.22
CA THR A 6 -5.73 -12.93 10.03
C THR A 6 -4.44 -13.71 9.84
N ALA A 7 -3.50 -13.65 10.79
CA ALA A 7 -2.24 -14.36 10.69
C ALA A 7 -2.44 -15.87 10.59
N GLY A 8 -1.77 -16.51 9.64
CA GLY A 8 -1.84 -17.96 9.44
C GLY A 8 -3.10 -18.48 8.77
N LEU A 9 -4.01 -17.60 8.35
CA LEU A 9 -5.25 -17.99 7.68
C LEU A 9 -5.07 -18.08 6.16
N ASP A 10 -5.84 -18.97 5.53
CA ASP A 10 -5.93 -19.01 4.07
C ASP A 10 -6.78 -17.84 3.53
N PRO A 11 -6.79 -17.57 2.22
CA PRO A 11 -7.55 -16.44 1.65
C PRO A 11 -9.06 -16.47 1.97
N ARG A 12 -9.67 -17.65 1.99
CA ARG A 12 -11.11 -17.77 2.29
C ARG A 12 -11.39 -17.43 3.75
N GLN A 13 -10.56 -17.95 4.65
CA GLN A 13 -10.68 -17.66 6.09
C GLN A 13 -10.44 -16.20 6.39
N ARG A 14 -9.50 -15.56 5.68
CA ARG A 14 -9.23 -14.12 5.82
C ARG A 14 -10.46 -13.28 5.49
N VAL A 15 -11.12 -13.59 4.38
CA VAL A 15 -12.35 -12.89 3.99
C VAL A 15 -13.44 -13.04 5.04
N ALA A 16 -13.61 -14.26 5.56
CA ALA A 16 -14.61 -14.50 6.62
C ALA A 16 -14.33 -13.68 7.88
N VAL A 17 -13.08 -13.63 8.32
CA VAL A 17 -12.67 -12.84 9.49
C VAL A 17 -12.86 -11.34 9.24
N ARG A 18 -12.48 -10.84 8.08
CA ARG A 18 -12.70 -9.43 7.71
C ARG A 18 -14.16 -9.03 7.77
N ASN A 19 -15.04 -9.89 7.22
CA ASN A 19 -16.48 -9.64 7.24
C ASN A 19 -17.01 -9.61 8.67
N LEU A 20 -16.56 -10.53 9.52
CA LEU A 20 -16.94 -10.58 10.93
C LEU A 20 -16.51 -9.31 11.68
N ILE A 21 -15.28 -8.86 11.46
CA ILE A 21 -14.77 -7.63 12.07
C ILE A 21 -15.59 -6.43 11.61
N GLY A 22 -15.94 -6.37 10.33
CA GLY A 22 -16.78 -5.31 9.78
C GLY A 22 -18.16 -5.25 10.42
N GLU A 23 -18.78 -6.41 10.68
CA GLU A 23 -20.06 -6.50 11.38
C GLU A 23 -19.95 -6.01 12.82
N ILE A 24 -18.92 -6.44 13.54
CA ILE A 24 -18.70 -6.03 14.94
C ILE A 24 -18.43 -4.52 15.02
N ALA A 25 -17.69 -3.97 14.06
CA ALA A 25 -17.36 -2.54 14.03
C ALA A 25 -18.56 -1.65 13.71
N GLY A 26 -19.71 -2.22 13.32
CA GLY A 26 -20.92 -1.46 13.04
C GLY A 26 -21.45 -0.68 14.24
N ASP A 27 -21.33 -1.24 15.45
CA ASP A 27 -21.82 -0.64 16.70
C ASP A 27 -20.77 -0.57 17.81
N LYS A 28 -19.52 -0.93 17.52
CA LYS A 28 -18.42 -0.95 18.49
C LYS A 28 -17.18 -0.31 17.91
N ILE A 29 -16.30 0.13 18.81
CA ILE A 29 -14.95 0.55 18.42
C ILE A 29 -14.06 -0.69 18.40
N VAL A 30 -13.48 -0.97 17.22
CA VAL A 30 -12.52 -2.06 17.04
C VAL A 30 -11.15 -1.48 16.74
N LEU A 31 -10.18 -1.78 17.59
CA LEU A 31 -8.79 -1.44 17.36
C LEU A 31 -8.09 -2.66 16.76
N LEU A 32 -7.60 -2.51 15.52
CA LEU A 32 -6.93 -3.56 14.77
C LEU A 32 -5.46 -3.23 14.62
N CYS A 33 -4.58 -4.11 15.11
CA CYS A 33 -3.14 -4.01 14.93
C CYS A 33 -2.70 -5.05 13.89
N THR A 34 -2.16 -4.59 12.77
CA THR A 34 -1.70 -5.49 11.70
C THR A 34 -0.68 -4.80 10.81
N HIS A 35 0.15 -5.59 10.15
CA HIS A 35 0.99 -5.14 9.05
C HIS A 35 0.45 -5.58 7.69
N VAL A 36 -0.71 -6.22 7.65
CA VAL A 36 -1.35 -6.68 6.42
C VAL A 36 -2.19 -5.56 5.84
N VAL A 37 -1.67 -4.88 4.85
CA VAL A 37 -2.29 -3.71 4.22
C VAL A 37 -3.67 -4.03 3.65
N GLN A 38 -3.85 -5.19 3.06
CA GLN A 38 -5.13 -5.60 2.48
C GLN A 38 -6.25 -5.68 3.51
N ASP A 39 -5.96 -6.13 4.73
CA ASP A 39 -6.96 -6.19 5.78
C ASP A 39 -7.41 -4.78 6.18
N VAL A 40 -6.45 -3.87 6.24
CA VAL A 40 -6.70 -2.46 6.57
C VAL A 40 -7.56 -1.79 5.51
N GLU A 41 -7.24 -1.97 4.24
CA GLU A 41 -8.02 -1.41 3.12
C GLU A 41 -9.50 -1.84 3.18
N PHE A 42 -9.72 -3.09 3.58
CA PHE A 42 -11.06 -3.66 3.59
C PHE A 42 -11.90 -3.20 4.77
N ILE A 43 -11.29 -3.00 5.94
CA ILE A 43 -12.01 -2.86 7.22
C ILE A 43 -11.93 -1.44 7.78
N ALA A 44 -10.79 -0.79 7.68
CA ALA A 44 -10.50 0.41 8.47
C ALA A 44 -11.18 1.67 7.94
N ARG A 45 -11.78 2.43 8.84
CA ARG A 45 -12.28 3.78 8.56
C ARG A 45 -11.22 4.84 8.85
N GLU A 46 -10.36 4.56 9.81
CA GLU A 46 -9.26 5.44 10.20
C GLU A 46 -8.01 4.61 10.41
N LEU A 47 -6.88 5.14 9.97
CA LEU A 47 -5.57 4.54 10.10
C LEU A 47 -4.67 5.36 10.98
N ILE A 48 -3.81 4.66 11.71
CA ILE A 48 -2.69 5.25 12.43
C ILE A 48 -1.44 4.51 11.98
N LEU A 49 -0.52 5.22 11.33
CA LEU A 49 0.77 4.67 10.93
C LEU A 49 1.78 4.94 12.06
N MET A 50 2.39 3.88 12.56
CA MET A 50 3.34 3.96 13.67
C MET A 50 4.70 3.44 13.24
N ASN A 51 5.74 4.09 13.70
CA ASN A 51 7.12 3.64 13.54
C ASN A 51 7.93 3.97 14.80
N GLN A 52 8.61 2.99 15.34
CA GLN A 52 9.46 3.14 16.54
C GLN A 52 8.74 3.83 17.71
N GLY A 53 7.48 3.45 17.93
CA GLY A 53 6.67 4.01 19.02
C GLY A 53 6.10 5.40 18.76
N LEU A 54 6.31 5.96 17.58
CA LEU A 54 5.81 7.29 17.22
C LEU A 54 4.71 7.18 16.16
N ILE A 55 3.71 8.03 16.29
CA ILE A 55 2.68 8.19 15.26
C ILE A 55 3.24 9.07 14.15
N ILE A 56 3.32 8.53 12.94
CA ILE A 56 3.84 9.23 11.76
C ILE A 56 2.69 9.94 11.01
N ARG A 57 1.58 9.25 10.82
CA ARG A 57 0.40 9.73 10.11
C ARG A 57 -0.86 9.16 10.73
N ARG A 58 -1.93 9.93 10.61
CA ARG A 58 -3.27 9.53 11.04
C ARG A 58 -4.29 10.09 10.08
N GLY A 59 -5.28 9.30 9.70
CA GLY A 59 -6.36 9.74 8.81
C GLY A 59 -7.11 8.59 8.20
N SER A 60 -8.10 8.91 7.36
CA SER A 60 -8.79 7.89 6.59
C SER A 60 -7.86 7.28 5.52
N PRO A 61 -8.11 6.04 5.09
CA PRO A 61 -7.35 5.46 3.97
C PRO A 61 -7.32 6.39 2.75
N HIS A 62 -8.47 6.93 2.39
CA HIS A 62 -8.58 7.83 1.24
C HIS A 62 -7.74 9.11 1.39
N ALA A 63 -7.75 9.72 2.57
CA ALA A 63 -6.96 10.93 2.83
C ALA A 63 -5.46 10.66 2.71
N LEU A 64 -5.00 9.51 3.22
CA LEU A 64 -3.60 9.12 3.12
C LEU A 64 -3.19 8.80 1.68
N GLU A 65 -4.05 8.16 0.92
CA GLU A 65 -3.83 7.90 -0.50
C GLU A 65 -3.73 9.21 -1.30
N GLN A 66 -4.57 10.19 -1.00
CA GLN A 66 -4.55 11.49 -1.68
C GLN A 66 -3.24 12.26 -1.48
N GLU A 67 -2.52 12.04 -0.40
CA GLU A 67 -1.20 12.64 -0.19
C GLU A 67 -0.19 12.22 -1.26
N LEU A 68 -0.41 11.07 -1.91
CA LEU A 68 0.44 10.55 -2.98
C LEU A 68 -0.09 10.85 -4.38
N GLU A 69 -1.16 11.60 -4.51
CA GLU A 69 -1.72 11.97 -5.81
C GLU A 69 -0.66 12.67 -6.67
N GLY A 70 -0.49 12.19 -7.92
CA GLY A 70 0.54 12.70 -8.82
C GLY A 70 1.95 12.18 -8.55
N ARG A 71 2.13 11.23 -7.65
CA ARG A 71 3.43 10.64 -7.30
C ARG A 71 3.56 9.17 -7.64
N VAL A 72 2.51 8.55 -8.13
CA VAL A 72 2.50 7.12 -8.49
C VAL A 72 2.41 6.99 -10.01
N TRP A 73 3.32 6.22 -10.58
CA TRP A 73 3.43 6.04 -12.02
C TRP A 73 3.48 4.57 -12.38
N GLU A 74 2.87 4.21 -13.49
CA GLU A 74 2.94 2.86 -14.03
C GLU A 74 3.59 2.88 -15.41
N LEU A 75 4.44 1.91 -15.67
CA LEU A 75 5.08 1.74 -16.96
C LEU A 75 5.29 0.25 -17.27
N THR A 76 5.39 -0.06 -18.54
CA THR A 76 5.74 -1.41 -18.98
C THR A 76 7.22 -1.44 -19.34
N ALA A 77 7.94 -2.41 -18.76
CA ALA A 77 9.35 -2.59 -18.93
C ALA A 77 9.71 -4.00 -19.38
N ALA A 78 10.85 -4.15 -20.02
CA ALA A 78 11.46 -5.45 -20.25
C ALA A 78 12.21 -5.90 -18.99
N GLU A 79 12.40 -7.21 -18.84
CA GLU A 79 13.08 -7.77 -17.66
C GLU A 79 14.48 -7.17 -17.45
N ALA A 80 15.21 -6.91 -18.54
CA ALA A 80 16.55 -6.29 -18.47
C ALA A 80 16.53 -4.85 -17.93
N GLN A 81 15.40 -4.16 -17.97
CA GLN A 81 15.26 -2.78 -17.49
C GLN A 81 14.97 -2.68 -16.00
N LEU A 82 14.53 -3.78 -15.37
CA LEU A 82 14.12 -3.78 -13.96
C LEU A 82 15.18 -3.27 -12.99
N PRO A 83 16.46 -3.70 -13.09
CA PRO A 83 17.49 -3.22 -12.16
C PRO A 83 17.71 -1.70 -12.22
N GLY A 84 17.42 -1.08 -13.35
CA GLY A 84 17.58 0.37 -13.54
C GLY A 84 16.40 1.20 -13.06
N MET A 85 15.27 0.58 -12.68
CA MET A 85 14.06 1.33 -12.33
C MET A 85 14.22 2.13 -11.02
N ALA A 86 15.02 1.65 -10.08
CA ALA A 86 15.26 2.31 -8.81
C ALA A 86 15.88 3.71 -8.95
N GLN A 87 16.54 4.02 -10.07
CA GLN A 87 17.08 5.36 -10.32
C GLN A 87 15.99 6.41 -10.55
N TYR A 88 14.79 6.00 -10.91
CA TYR A 88 13.67 6.90 -11.22
C TYR A 88 12.74 7.14 -10.04
N GLY A 89 12.83 6.32 -9.01
CA GLY A 89 11.99 6.41 -7.83
C GLY A 89 11.96 5.10 -7.05
N THR A 90 11.06 5.00 -6.11
CA THR A 90 10.86 3.77 -5.34
C THR A 90 9.96 2.81 -6.10
N VAL A 91 10.46 1.61 -6.39
CA VAL A 91 9.65 0.56 -7.01
C VAL A 91 8.70 0.01 -5.97
N CYS A 92 7.40 0.23 -6.13
CA CYS A 92 6.38 -0.21 -5.19
C CYS A 92 5.55 -1.39 -5.68
N GLY A 93 5.73 -1.81 -6.92
CA GLY A 93 5.07 -3.00 -7.43
C GLY A 93 5.65 -3.45 -8.77
N VAL A 94 5.66 -4.77 -8.97
CA VAL A 94 6.09 -5.39 -10.21
C VAL A 94 5.12 -6.53 -10.51
N SER A 95 4.56 -6.54 -11.71
CA SER A 95 3.60 -7.55 -12.14
C SER A 95 3.93 -8.02 -13.55
N ARG A 96 4.02 -9.33 -13.75
CA ARG A 96 4.23 -9.91 -15.07
C ARG A 96 2.91 -9.93 -15.84
N GLN A 97 2.95 -9.41 -17.05
CA GLN A 97 1.81 -9.37 -17.95
C GLN A 97 2.19 -9.92 -19.32
N GLN A 98 1.22 -10.12 -20.21
CA GLN A 98 1.48 -10.65 -21.55
C GLN A 98 2.37 -9.72 -22.38
N GLU A 99 2.24 -8.42 -22.20
CA GLU A 99 2.95 -7.40 -22.97
C GLU A 99 4.29 -7.00 -22.36
N GLY A 100 4.67 -7.58 -21.24
CA GLY A 100 5.89 -7.24 -20.52
C GLY A 100 5.65 -7.18 -19.02
N ILE A 101 6.48 -6.41 -18.34
CA ILE A 101 6.41 -6.28 -16.88
C ILE A 101 5.86 -4.91 -16.54
N LEU A 102 4.72 -4.89 -15.84
CA LEU A 102 4.17 -3.66 -15.31
C LEU A 102 4.92 -3.28 -14.05
N VAL A 103 5.52 -2.09 -14.06
CA VAL A 103 6.27 -1.54 -12.93
C VAL A 103 5.52 -0.35 -12.37
N ARG A 104 5.38 -0.32 -11.05
CA ARG A 104 4.75 0.76 -10.33
C ARG A 104 5.81 1.52 -9.54
N LEU A 105 5.90 2.83 -9.77
CA LEU A 105 6.94 3.68 -9.18
C LEU A 105 6.33 4.82 -8.36
N LEU A 106 6.96 5.11 -7.24
CA LEU A 106 6.74 6.34 -6.48
C LEU A 106 7.82 7.34 -6.86
N SER A 107 7.40 8.47 -7.41
CA SER A 107 8.29 9.56 -7.77
C SER A 107 7.56 10.89 -7.71
N ALA A 108 8.17 11.91 -7.11
CA ALA A 108 7.59 13.25 -7.02
C ALA A 108 7.46 13.91 -8.41
N ALA A 109 8.34 13.57 -9.34
CA ALA A 109 8.32 14.05 -10.71
C ALA A 109 8.06 12.89 -11.67
N LYS A 110 7.44 13.22 -12.81
CA LYS A 110 7.24 12.22 -13.87
C LYS A 110 8.57 11.62 -14.30
N PRO A 111 8.73 10.28 -14.26
CA PRO A 111 9.94 9.64 -14.76
C PRO A 111 10.19 9.96 -16.24
N PRO A 112 11.46 10.08 -16.69
CA PRO A 112 11.79 10.35 -18.10
C PRO A 112 11.64 9.12 -18.99
N LEU A 113 10.55 8.39 -18.84
CA LEU A 113 10.19 7.18 -19.57
C LEU A 113 8.73 7.27 -19.96
N PRO A 114 8.29 6.55 -21.00
CA PRO A 114 6.87 6.43 -21.27
C PRO A 114 6.17 5.78 -20.08
N CYS A 115 5.35 6.55 -19.39
CA CYS A 115 4.61 6.10 -18.20
C CYS A 115 3.29 6.87 -18.08
N ALA A 116 2.38 6.32 -17.31
CA ALA A 116 1.09 6.93 -17.03
C ALA A 116 0.92 7.14 -15.52
N PRO A 117 0.22 8.20 -15.09
CA PRO A 117 -0.10 8.36 -13.69
C PRO A 117 -1.03 7.24 -13.24
N ALA A 118 -0.84 6.75 -12.02
CA ALA A 118 -1.66 5.72 -11.42
C ALA A 118 -2.31 6.24 -10.14
N ARG A 119 -3.46 5.66 -9.81
CA ARG A 119 -4.14 5.98 -8.57
C ARG A 119 -3.37 5.38 -7.39
N PRO A 120 -3.02 6.18 -6.37
CA PRO A 120 -2.39 5.65 -5.16
C PRO A 120 -3.27 4.65 -4.43
N ASP A 121 -2.65 3.67 -3.78
CA ASP A 121 -3.30 2.74 -2.87
C ASP A 121 -2.58 2.73 -1.51
N LEU A 122 -3.12 1.99 -0.55
CA LEU A 122 -2.51 1.93 0.79
C LEU A 122 -1.16 1.23 0.80
N GLU A 123 -0.91 0.32 -0.11
CA GLU A 123 0.41 -0.30 -0.24
C GLU A 123 1.46 0.73 -0.65
N ASP A 124 1.12 1.63 -1.55
CA ASP A 124 1.97 2.76 -1.93
C ASP A 124 2.24 3.68 -0.71
N VAL A 125 1.20 3.97 0.06
CA VAL A 125 1.33 4.78 1.29
C VAL A 125 2.28 4.11 2.28
N TYR A 126 2.12 2.83 2.50
CA TYR A 126 3.00 2.06 3.38
C TYR A 126 4.45 2.14 2.92
N LEU A 127 4.71 1.87 1.64
CA LEU A 127 6.06 1.91 1.09
C LEU A 127 6.66 3.32 1.06
N PHE A 128 5.84 4.33 0.89
CA PHE A 128 6.29 5.72 0.97
C PHE A 128 6.83 6.07 2.36
N HIS A 129 6.17 5.60 3.41
CA HIS A 129 6.55 5.90 4.79
C HIS A 129 7.56 4.92 5.39
N PHE A 130 7.57 3.65 4.94
CA PHE A 130 8.36 2.58 5.55
C PHE A 130 9.31 1.86 4.59
N GLY A 131 9.27 2.16 3.29
CA GLY A 131 10.16 1.55 2.31
C GLY A 131 11.61 1.99 2.45
N GLU A 132 12.52 1.31 1.76
CA GLU A 132 13.97 1.57 1.87
C GLU A 132 14.37 3.01 1.54
N GLY A 133 13.66 3.70 0.69
CA GLY A 133 13.93 5.10 0.37
C GLY A 133 13.23 6.10 1.29
N ALA A 134 12.32 5.67 2.14
CA ALA A 134 11.45 6.56 2.90
C ALA A 134 12.14 7.25 4.08
N ALA A 135 13.22 6.66 4.59
CA ALA A 135 13.99 7.22 5.71
C ALA A 135 15.02 8.27 5.28
N LEU A 136 15.15 8.51 4.01
CA LEU A 136 16.16 9.43 3.46
C LEU A 136 15.61 10.83 3.24
#